data_a71e71d05db370054e1b999cad3068b1
#
_entry.id   a71e71d05db370054e1b999cad3068b1
#
_cell.length_a   1.000
_cell.length_b   1.000
_cell.length_c   1.000
_cell.angle_alpha   90.00
_cell.angle_beta   90.00
_cell.angle_gamma   90.00
#
_symmetry.space_group_name_H-M   'P 1'
#
loop_
_entity.id
_entity.type
_entity.pdbx_description
1 polymer ?
#
loop_
_entity_poly.entity_id
_entity_poly.type
_entity_poly.pdbx_seq_one_letter_code
_entity_poly.pdbx_strand_id
1 'polypeptide(L)'
;MGHNPSHEELEKILSWRIRSEKVAIKDIKLRTFIAEGNSRNDLAAHVYDITYGSLVPHVDNLVIIDDSIVRGTTLKQSIISILDRLNPKKIVIVSSSPQVRYPDYYGIDMASMDQFIAFKAAIELLKERDMKDVIARAYHKSKNQTGLPKEQMVNYVKEIYAPFTNEEIAAKMVELLTPKGTRAKVEIVYQTLDGLHEACSSHTGDWYFSGDYPTPGGVKLVNQAFIDYIEKIYQF
;
A
#
# COMPACT_ATOMS: atom_id res chain seq x y z
N MET A 1 -16.29 -6.85 39.44
CA MET A 1 -15.20 -7.36 40.33
C MET A 1 -14.07 -7.80 39.42
N GLY A 2 -12.94 -7.10 39.41
CA GLY A 2 -11.80 -7.48 38.58
C GLY A 2 -11.16 -8.75 39.12
N HIS A 3 -11.04 -9.78 38.30
CA HIS A 3 -10.29 -10.98 38.63
C HIS A 3 -8.79 -10.59 38.69
N ASN A 4 -8.20 -10.68 39.87
CA ASN A 4 -6.74 -10.58 39.98
C ASN A 4 -6.14 -11.92 39.54
N PRO A 5 -5.34 -11.91 38.44
CA PRO A 5 -4.74 -13.16 37.96
C PRO A 5 -3.79 -13.74 39.01
N SER A 6 -3.78 -15.06 39.08
CA SER A 6 -2.81 -15.80 39.93
C SER A 6 -1.38 -15.59 39.41
N HIS A 7 -0.38 -15.92 40.25
CA HIS A 7 1.03 -15.84 39.83
C HIS A 7 1.31 -16.75 38.62
N GLU A 8 0.69 -17.93 38.59
CA GLU A 8 0.84 -18.91 37.49
C GLU A 8 0.21 -18.38 36.19
N GLU A 9 -0.97 -17.71 36.26
CA GLU A 9 -1.59 -17.05 35.12
C GLU A 9 -0.75 -15.87 34.61
N LEU A 10 -0.17 -15.08 35.51
CA LEU A 10 0.73 -13.99 35.16
C LEU A 10 2.00 -14.53 34.48
N GLU A 11 2.64 -15.55 35.01
CA GLU A 11 3.82 -16.19 34.40
C GLU A 11 3.49 -16.71 33.01
N LYS A 12 2.33 -17.37 32.83
CA LYS A 12 1.87 -17.88 31.55
C LYS A 12 1.67 -16.74 30.53
N ILE A 13 1.01 -15.65 30.93
CA ILE A 13 0.80 -14.48 30.07
C ILE A 13 2.12 -13.82 29.71
N LEU A 14 3.00 -13.61 30.70
CA LEU A 14 4.30 -12.98 30.48
C LEU A 14 5.29 -13.85 29.70
N SER A 15 5.09 -15.16 29.69
CA SER A 15 5.89 -16.10 28.89
C SER A 15 5.46 -16.16 27.43
N TRP A 16 4.28 -15.66 27.09
CA TRP A 16 3.83 -15.65 25.69
C TRP A 16 4.79 -14.82 24.85
N ARG A 17 5.22 -15.41 23.74
CA ARG A 17 6.09 -14.78 22.76
C ARG A 17 5.51 -14.97 21.38
N ILE A 18 5.56 -13.89 20.59
CA ILE A 18 5.28 -13.99 19.16
C ILE A 18 6.40 -14.83 18.56
N ARG A 19 6.03 -15.85 17.78
CA ARG A 19 6.99 -16.60 16.99
C ARG A 19 7.54 -15.69 15.89
N SER A 20 8.81 -15.34 16.01
CA SER A 20 9.53 -14.53 15.03
C SER A 20 10.63 -15.36 14.40
N GLU A 21 10.55 -15.54 13.09
CA GLU A 21 11.45 -16.38 12.30
C GLU A 21 12.08 -15.60 11.16
N LYS A 22 13.33 -15.88 10.85
CA LYS A 22 13.99 -15.40 9.64
C LYS A 22 13.61 -16.29 8.46
N VAL A 23 12.42 -16.09 7.93
CA VAL A 23 11.84 -16.89 6.84
C VAL A 23 12.51 -16.61 5.50
N ALA A 24 12.88 -15.35 5.26
CA ALA A 24 13.61 -14.93 4.08
C ALA A 24 14.71 -13.93 4.46
N ILE A 25 15.88 -14.10 3.92
CA ILE A 25 17.04 -13.23 4.16
C ILE A 25 17.40 -12.56 2.84
N LYS A 26 17.38 -11.23 2.82
CA LYS A 26 17.79 -10.46 1.66
C LYS A 26 19.31 -10.37 1.62
N ASP A 27 19.91 -10.68 0.46
CA ASP A 27 21.33 -10.39 0.24
C ASP A 27 21.54 -8.87 0.21
N ILE A 28 22.26 -8.36 1.21
CA ILE A 28 22.50 -6.92 1.43
C ILE A 28 23.32 -6.31 0.27
N LYS A 29 24.10 -7.12 -0.46
CA LYS A 29 24.93 -6.66 -1.56
C LYS A 29 24.14 -6.37 -2.83
N LEU A 30 22.95 -6.96 -2.96
CA LEU A 30 22.09 -6.80 -4.13
C LEU A 30 21.01 -5.73 -3.89
N ARG A 31 21.24 -4.52 -4.42
CA ARG A 31 20.23 -3.44 -4.39
C ARG A 31 19.36 -3.51 -5.65
N THR A 32 18.16 -4.02 -5.51
CA THR A 32 17.19 -4.27 -6.61
C THR A 32 16.72 -3.02 -7.33
N PHE A 33 16.83 -1.83 -6.75
CA PHE A 33 16.39 -0.58 -7.38
C PHE A 33 17.44 0.10 -8.23
N ILE A 34 18.67 -0.43 -8.29
CA ILE A 34 19.75 0.12 -9.14
C ILE A 34 19.80 -0.59 -10.50
N ALA A 35 19.15 -1.75 -10.65
CA ALA A 35 19.12 -2.47 -11.92
C ALA A 35 18.07 -1.91 -12.88
N GLU A 36 18.47 -1.53 -14.10
CA GLU A 36 17.57 -1.09 -15.17
C GLU A 36 16.98 -2.27 -15.94
N GLY A 37 15.69 -2.15 -16.29
CA GLY A 37 15.03 -3.01 -17.28
C GLY A 37 14.65 -4.44 -16.83
N ASN A 38 14.58 -5.37 -17.79
CA ASN A 38 14.12 -6.77 -17.63
C ASN A 38 14.92 -7.62 -16.63
N SER A 39 16.16 -7.22 -16.29
CA SER A 39 17.00 -7.90 -15.31
C SER A 39 16.46 -7.79 -13.86
N ARG A 40 15.53 -6.87 -13.58
CA ARG A 40 14.92 -6.72 -12.24
C ARG A 40 14.11 -7.95 -11.82
N ASN A 41 13.43 -8.61 -12.75
CA ASN A 41 12.57 -9.75 -12.44
C ASN A 41 13.39 -10.99 -12.07
N ASP A 42 14.50 -11.24 -12.77
CA ASP A 42 15.39 -12.35 -12.48
C ASP A 42 16.22 -12.09 -11.21
N LEU A 43 16.69 -10.86 -11.02
CA LEU A 43 17.42 -10.46 -9.82
C LEU A 43 16.55 -10.56 -8.56
N ALA A 44 15.26 -10.17 -8.65
CA ALA A 44 14.36 -10.23 -7.50
C ALA A 44 14.14 -11.66 -7.00
N ALA A 45 14.16 -12.66 -7.89
CA ALA A 45 14.04 -14.08 -7.52
C ALA A 45 15.28 -14.64 -6.81
N HIS A 46 16.45 -14.01 -7.00
CA HIS A 46 17.74 -14.45 -6.44
C HIS A 46 18.21 -13.62 -5.23
N VAL A 47 17.52 -12.54 -4.90
CA VAL A 47 17.91 -11.61 -3.82
C VAL A 47 17.55 -12.15 -2.43
N TYR A 48 16.61 -13.10 -2.36
CA TYR A 48 16.12 -13.62 -1.09
C TYR A 48 16.43 -15.12 -0.95
N ASP A 49 17.21 -15.46 0.07
CA ASP A 49 17.37 -16.83 0.54
C ASP A 49 16.22 -17.23 1.45
N ILE A 50 15.63 -18.41 1.20
CA ILE A 50 14.49 -18.91 1.98
C ILE A 50 14.99 -19.95 2.97
N THR A 51 14.55 -19.80 4.22
CA THR A 51 14.77 -20.79 5.28
C THR A 51 13.62 -21.79 5.28
N TYR A 52 13.82 -22.94 4.64
CA TYR A 52 12.85 -24.04 4.68
C TYR A 52 12.74 -24.64 6.09
N GLY A 53 11.54 -25.10 6.45
CA GLY A 53 11.27 -25.67 7.77
C GLY A 53 10.99 -24.64 8.87
N SER A 54 11.02 -23.34 8.53
CA SER A 54 10.70 -22.26 9.46
C SER A 54 9.20 -22.14 9.77
N LEU A 55 8.34 -22.77 8.98
CA LEU A 55 6.89 -22.82 9.22
C LEU A 55 6.31 -24.21 8.90
N VAL A 56 5.12 -24.49 9.43
CA VAL A 56 4.37 -25.73 9.13
C VAL A 56 3.48 -25.46 7.91
N PRO A 57 3.74 -26.12 6.76
CA PRO A 57 2.98 -25.90 5.54
C PRO A 57 1.48 -26.11 5.72
N HIS A 58 0.65 -25.28 5.10
CA HIS A 58 -0.81 -25.31 5.12
C HIS A 58 -1.46 -25.10 6.50
N VAL A 59 -0.68 -24.90 7.56
CA VAL A 59 -1.14 -24.68 8.94
C VAL A 59 -0.84 -23.24 9.36
N ASP A 60 0.41 -22.84 9.26
CA ASP A 60 0.87 -21.54 9.74
C ASP A 60 0.39 -20.39 8.86
N ASN A 61 0.04 -19.28 9.51
CA ASN A 61 -0.15 -17.99 8.86
C ASN A 61 1.16 -17.21 8.95
N LEU A 62 1.64 -16.72 7.82
CA LEU A 62 2.85 -15.91 7.76
C LEU A 62 2.46 -14.43 7.79
N VAL A 63 2.99 -13.68 8.75
CA VAL A 63 2.80 -12.24 8.87
C VAL A 63 4.09 -11.53 8.48
N ILE A 64 3.99 -10.57 7.59
CA ILE A 64 5.09 -9.72 7.13
C ILE A 64 4.75 -8.29 7.49
N ILE A 65 5.73 -7.55 8.02
CA ILE A 65 5.57 -6.12 8.32
C ILE A 65 6.40 -5.35 7.30
N ASP A 66 5.78 -4.37 6.67
CA ASP A 66 6.39 -3.42 5.73
C ASP A 66 6.14 -1.98 6.22
N ASP A 67 7.02 -1.06 5.87
CA ASP A 67 6.85 0.35 6.27
C ASP A 67 5.73 1.03 5.49
N SER A 68 5.68 0.84 4.17
CA SER A 68 4.64 1.39 3.31
C SER A 68 4.52 0.65 1.98
N ILE A 69 3.31 0.61 1.43
CA ILE A 69 3.04 0.02 0.12
C ILE A 69 2.63 1.13 -0.84
N VAL A 70 3.57 1.57 -1.67
CA VAL A 70 3.32 2.59 -2.70
C VAL A 70 2.95 1.93 -4.02
N ARG A 71 3.91 1.28 -4.67
CA ARG A 71 3.74 0.63 -5.98
C ARG A 71 3.33 -0.83 -5.86
N GLY A 72 3.73 -1.48 -4.79
CA GLY A 72 3.58 -2.91 -4.58
C GLY A 72 4.39 -3.80 -5.53
N THR A 73 5.31 -3.22 -6.32
CA THR A 73 6.08 -3.97 -7.34
C THR A 73 6.89 -5.10 -6.73
N THR A 74 7.61 -4.83 -5.64
CA THR A 74 8.42 -5.83 -4.93
C THR A 74 7.56 -6.94 -4.35
N LEU A 75 6.38 -6.59 -3.80
CA LEU A 75 5.42 -7.58 -3.29
C LEU A 75 4.94 -8.50 -4.40
N LYS A 76 4.50 -7.93 -5.52
CA LYS A 76 3.98 -8.69 -6.67
C LYS A 76 5.02 -9.55 -7.35
N GLN A 77 6.20 -8.99 -7.62
CA GLN A 77 7.21 -9.67 -8.44
C GLN A 77 8.02 -10.70 -7.67
N SER A 78 8.17 -10.50 -6.35
CA SER A 78 9.12 -11.30 -5.57
C SER A 78 8.53 -11.87 -4.30
N ILE A 79 8.16 -11.02 -3.34
CA ILE A 79 7.92 -11.43 -1.95
C ILE A 79 6.79 -12.46 -1.87
N ILE A 80 5.62 -12.18 -2.46
CA ILE A 80 4.48 -13.10 -2.40
C ILE A 80 4.82 -14.45 -3.02
N SER A 81 5.44 -14.46 -4.20
CA SER A 81 5.82 -15.69 -4.91
C SER A 81 6.87 -16.51 -4.15
N ILE A 82 7.84 -15.83 -3.53
CA ILE A 82 8.90 -16.47 -2.75
C ILE A 82 8.32 -17.12 -1.49
N LEU A 83 7.48 -16.40 -0.77
CA LEU A 83 6.87 -16.88 0.46
C LEU A 83 5.82 -17.96 0.22
N ASP A 84 5.13 -17.93 -0.92
CA ASP A 84 4.19 -18.98 -1.33
C ASP A 84 4.87 -20.34 -1.53
N ARG A 85 6.18 -20.37 -1.83
CA ARG A 85 6.96 -21.63 -1.92
C ARG A 85 7.00 -22.42 -0.60
N LEU A 86 6.86 -21.73 0.52
CA LEU A 86 6.80 -22.36 1.86
C LEU A 86 5.44 -22.97 2.17
N ASN A 87 4.46 -22.82 1.27
CA ASN A 87 3.09 -23.28 1.43
C ASN A 87 2.40 -22.80 2.72
N PRO A 88 2.47 -21.53 3.11
CA PRO A 88 1.71 -21.06 4.27
C PRO A 88 0.21 -21.16 3.97
N LYS A 89 -0.60 -21.30 5.04
CA LYS A 89 -2.06 -21.23 4.90
C LYS A 89 -2.50 -19.83 4.43
N LYS A 90 -1.85 -18.80 4.96
CA LYS A 90 -2.14 -17.39 4.65
C LYS A 90 -0.85 -16.58 4.70
N ILE A 91 -0.75 -15.56 3.84
CA ILE A 91 0.25 -14.50 3.89
C ILE A 91 -0.48 -13.21 4.23
N VAL A 92 -0.18 -12.63 5.39
CA VAL A 92 -0.71 -11.35 5.84
C VAL A 92 0.39 -10.31 5.76
N ILE A 93 0.18 -9.29 4.94
CA ILE A 93 1.10 -8.17 4.78
C ILE A 93 0.55 -7.02 5.63
N VAL A 94 1.31 -6.58 6.61
CA VAL A 94 0.94 -5.48 7.50
C VAL A 94 1.75 -4.26 7.10
N SER A 95 1.08 -3.20 6.67
CA SER A 95 1.71 -1.90 6.42
C SER A 95 1.63 -1.06 7.69
N SER A 96 2.77 -0.56 8.17
CA SER A 96 2.81 0.35 9.33
C SER A 96 2.34 1.76 9.00
N SER A 97 2.17 2.07 7.71
CA SER A 97 1.51 3.30 7.25
C SER A 97 0.08 3.04 6.76
N PRO A 98 -0.80 4.04 6.74
CA PRO A 98 -2.03 4.01 5.96
C PRO A 98 -1.77 3.84 4.46
N GLN A 99 -2.83 3.64 3.67
CA GLN A 99 -2.71 3.56 2.22
C GLN A 99 -2.15 4.85 1.63
N VAL A 100 -1.02 4.76 0.94
CA VAL A 100 -0.42 5.90 0.22
C VAL A 100 -1.24 6.14 -1.05
N ARG A 101 -1.97 7.27 -1.07
CA ARG A 101 -2.97 7.60 -2.10
C ARG A 101 -2.62 8.80 -2.95
N TYR A 102 -1.83 9.73 -2.42
CA TYR A 102 -1.62 11.04 -3.02
C TYR A 102 -0.14 11.32 -3.26
N PRO A 103 0.21 11.96 -4.39
CA PRO A 103 1.58 12.29 -4.74
C PRO A 103 2.17 13.42 -3.91
N ASP A 104 3.50 13.50 -3.88
CA ASP A 104 4.23 14.63 -3.34
C ASP A 104 5.53 14.86 -4.12
N TYR A 105 6.01 16.10 -4.12
CA TYR A 105 7.28 16.49 -4.74
C TYR A 105 8.51 15.97 -3.98
N TYR A 106 8.40 15.76 -2.67
CA TYR A 106 9.51 15.35 -1.83
C TYR A 106 9.79 13.84 -1.88
N GLY A 107 8.83 13.05 -2.35
CA GLY A 107 9.00 11.60 -2.49
C GLY A 107 9.64 11.23 -3.82
N ILE A 108 10.75 10.48 -3.78
CA ILE A 108 11.30 9.88 -4.99
C ILE A 108 10.27 8.95 -5.59
N ASP A 109 9.97 9.11 -6.89
CA ASP A 109 8.98 8.29 -7.60
C ASP A 109 7.53 8.42 -7.10
N MET A 110 7.19 9.49 -6.41
CA MET A 110 5.85 9.74 -5.87
C MET A 110 5.13 10.92 -6.55
N ALA A 111 5.56 11.32 -7.74
CA ALA A 111 5.00 12.46 -8.47
C ALA A 111 3.88 12.07 -9.46
N SER A 112 3.75 10.80 -9.82
CA SER A 112 2.81 10.34 -10.84
C SER A 112 1.75 9.40 -10.27
N MET A 113 0.48 9.63 -10.63
CA MET A 113 -0.66 8.84 -10.13
C MET A 113 -0.58 7.36 -10.50
N ASP A 114 0.02 7.02 -11.63
CA ASP A 114 0.21 5.64 -12.08
C ASP A 114 1.20 4.83 -11.24
N GLN A 115 1.90 5.47 -10.31
CA GLN A 115 2.81 4.79 -9.39
C GLN A 115 2.10 4.22 -8.15
N PHE A 116 0.90 4.72 -7.82
CA PHE A 116 0.19 4.32 -6.60
C PHE A 116 -0.71 3.12 -6.85
N ILE A 117 -0.45 2.01 -6.15
CA ILE A 117 -1.30 0.82 -6.26
C ILE A 117 -2.71 1.07 -5.71
N ALA A 118 -2.85 1.91 -4.67
CA ALA A 118 -4.14 2.31 -4.13
C ALA A 118 -4.97 3.10 -5.16
N PHE A 119 -4.34 3.97 -5.94
CA PHE A 119 -5.01 4.68 -7.03
C PHE A 119 -5.47 3.73 -8.14
N LYS A 120 -4.59 2.81 -8.58
CA LYS A 120 -4.96 1.79 -9.56
C LYS A 120 -6.15 0.96 -9.09
N ALA A 121 -6.14 0.55 -7.82
CA ALA A 121 -7.23 -0.21 -7.21
C ALA A 121 -8.55 0.57 -7.23
N ALA A 122 -8.53 1.85 -6.85
CA ALA A 122 -9.71 2.71 -6.88
C ALA A 122 -10.26 2.91 -8.31
N ILE A 123 -9.38 3.14 -9.29
CA ILE A 123 -9.78 3.26 -10.71
C ILE A 123 -10.42 1.97 -11.22
N GLU A 124 -9.87 0.79 -10.90
CA GLU A 124 -10.45 -0.49 -11.31
C GLU A 124 -11.81 -0.73 -10.62
N LEU A 125 -11.95 -0.43 -9.33
CA LEU A 125 -13.23 -0.50 -8.64
C LEU A 125 -14.29 0.42 -9.24
N LEU A 126 -13.93 1.66 -9.64
CA LEU A 126 -14.85 2.56 -10.34
C LEU A 126 -15.31 1.98 -11.68
N LYS A 127 -14.41 1.34 -12.43
CA LYS A 127 -14.75 0.68 -13.69
C LYS A 127 -15.68 -0.51 -13.49
N GLU A 128 -15.39 -1.36 -12.51
CA GLU A 128 -16.17 -2.55 -12.19
C GLU A 128 -17.58 -2.25 -11.70
N ARG A 129 -17.77 -1.11 -11.01
CA ARG A 129 -19.08 -0.65 -10.52
C ARG A 129 -19.81 0.29 -11.48
N ASP A 130 -19.29 0.42 -12.71
CA ASP A 130 -19.84 1.33 -13.73
C ASP A 130 -19.95 2.81 -13.29
N MET A 131 -18.98 3.24 -12.44
CA MET A 131 -18.90 4.59 -11.88
C MET A 131 -17.86 5.47 -12.63
N LYS A 132 -17.71 5.29 -13.93
CA LYS A 132 -16.74 6.03 -14.75
C LYS A 132 -17.00 7.53 -14.79
N ASP A 133 -18.25 7.95 -14.54
CA ASP A 133 -18.63 9.35 -14.41
C ASP A 133 -17.89 10.07 -13.27
N VAL A 134 -17.51 9.36 -12.21
CA VAL A 134 -16.71 9.91 -11.10
C VAL A 134 -15.34 10.35 -11.61
N ILE A 135 -14.70 9.54 -12.46
CA ILE A 135 -13.39 9.84 -13.04
C ILE A 135 -13.49 11.09 -13.93
N ALA A 136 -14.50 11.12 -14.81
CA ALA A 136 -14.73 12.26 -15.72
C ALA A 136 -15.02 13.54 -14.93
N ARG A 137 -15.88 13.46 -13.92
CA ARG A 137 -16.24 14.59 -13.06
C ARG A 137 -15.03 15.14 -12.30
N ALA A 138 -14.24 14.27 -11.65
CA ALA A 138 -13.02 14.67 -10.95
C ALA A 138 -12.01 15.33 -11.91
N TYR A 139 -11.86 14.79 -13.12
CA TYR A 139 -10.99 15.37 -14.15
C TYR A 139 -11.43 16.77 -14.55
N HIS A 140 -12.71 16.95 -14.92
CA HIS A 140 -13.22 18.25 -15.31
C HIS A 140 -13.11 19.28 -14.17
N LYS A 141 -13.42 18.90 -12.94
CA LYS A 141 -13.27 19.78 -11.78
C LYS A 141 -11.81 20.17 -11.56
N SER A 142 -10.87 19.22 -11.65
CA SER A 142 -9.45 19.50 -11.52
C SER A 142 -8.95 20.43 -12.63
N LYS A 143 -9.35 20.19 -13.87
CA LYS A 143 -8.96 20.98 -15.05
C LYS A 143 -9.53 22.40 -15.01
N ASN A 144 -10.76 22.57 -14.56
CA ASN A 144 -11.41 23.88 -14.45
C ASN A 144 -10.76 24.81 -13.40
N GLN A 145 -9.90 24.27 -12.53
CA GLN A 145 -9.11 25.05 -11.59
C GLN A 145 -7.78 25.56 -12.19
N THR A 146 -7.43 25.11 -13.39
CA THR A 146 -6.20 25.57 -14.07
C THR A 146 -6.27 27.08 -14.27
N GLY A 147 -5.33 27.80 -13.68
CA GLY A 147 -5.29 29.27 -13.70
C GLY A 147 -5.93 29.97 -12.49
N LEU A 148 -6.61 29.24 -11.60
CA LEU A 148 -7.04 29.82 -10.32
C LEU A 148 -5.84 30.10 -9.42
N PRO A 149 -5.94 31.09 -8.51
CA PRO A 149 -5.00 31.21 -7.40
C PRO A 149 -4.93 29.88 -6.65
N LYS A 150 -3.72 29.40 -6.37
CA LYS A 150 -3.51 28.08 -5.71
C LYS A 150 -4.18 27.97 -4.36
N GLU A 151 -4.41 29.07 -3.67
CA GLU A 151 -5.12 29.14 -2.38
C GLU A 151 -6.63 28.83 -2.50
N GLN A 152 -7.17 28.90 -3.73
CA GLN A 152 -8.58 28.59 -4.04
C GLN A 152 -8.76 27.18 -4.60
N MET A 153 -7.66 26.45 -4.84
CA MET A 153 -7.72 25.11 -5.41
C MET A 153 -8.17 24.09 -4.37
N VAL A 154 -8.97 23.13 -4.82
CA VAL A 154 -9.48 22.00 -4.03
C VAL A 154 -8.91 20.69 -4.58
N ASN A 155 -8.56 19.75 -3.71
CA ASN A 155 -8.13 18.41 -4.12
C ASN A 155 -9.34 17.56 -4.54
N TYR A 156 -9.69 17.58 -5.82
CA TYR A 156 -10.79 16.77 -6.36
C TYR A 156 -10.41 15.30 -6.58
N VAL A 157 -9.15 14.93 -6.48
CA VAL A 157 -8.73 13.52 -6.55
C VAL A 157 -9.28 12.71 -5.38
N LYS A 158 -9.67 13.35 -4.28
CA LYS A 158 -10.41 12.70 -3.18
C LYS A 158 -11.70 12.03 -3.63
N GLU A 159 -12.37 12.55 -4.66
CA GLU A 159 -13.61 11.98 -5.20
C GLU A 159 -13.40 10.57 -5.80
N ILE A 160 -12.18 10.24 -6.24
CA ILE A 160 -11.84 8.92 -6.78
C ILE A 160 -11.91 7.84 -5.69
N TYR A 161 -11.58 8.18 -4.45
CA TYR A 161 -11.59 7.24 -3.32
C TYR A 161 -12.88 7.25 -2.51
N ALA A 162 -13.64 8.35 -2.57
CA ALA A 162 -14.81 8.59 -1.75
C ALA A 162 -15.90 7.49 -1.80
N PRO A 163 -16.12 6.78 -2.94
CA PRO A 163 -17.14 5.72 -3.00
C PRO A 163 -16.77 4.42 -2.26
N PHE A 164 -15.52 4.29 -1.76
CA PHE A 164 -14.98 3.03 -1.27
C PHE A 164 -14.49 3.13 0.17
N THR A 165 -14.61 2.03 0.89
CA THR A 165 -13.94 1.88 2.19
C THR A 165 -12.45 1.55 1.98
N ASN A 166 -11.65 1.71 3.05
CA ASN A 166 -10.23 1.34 3.03
C ASN A 166 -10.05 -0.16 2.75
N GLU A 167 -10.96 -0.98 3.28
CA GLU A 167 -10.96 -2.43 3.15
C GLU A 167 -11.26 -2.86 1.70
N GLU A 168 -12.20 -2.20 1.03
CA GLU A 168 -12.51 -2.47 -0.38
C GLU A 168 -11.32 -2.15 -1.27
N ILE A 169 -10.66 -1.01 -1.05
CA ILE A 169 -9.44 -0.65 -1.77
C ILE A 169 -8.32 -1.67 -1.48
N ALA A 170 -8.12 -2.04 -0.21
CA ALA A 170 -7.11 -3.03 0.17
C ALA A 170 -7.38 -4.40 -0.48
N ALA A 171 -8.63 -4.85 -0.51
CA ALA A 171 -9.01 -6.09 -1.18
C ALA A 171 -8.69 -6.06 -2.68
N LYS A 172 -8.98 -4.95 -3.37
CA LYS A 172 -8.64 -4.77 -4.78
C LYS A 172 -7.11 -4.70 -4.99
N MET A 173 -6.38 -4.07 -4.08
CA MET A 173 -4.91 -4.08 -4.14
C MET A 173 -4.35 -5.50 -4.02
N VAL A 174 -4.89 -6.33 -3.12
CA VAL A 174 -4.52 -7.74 -3.00
C VAL A 174 -4.73 -8.47 -4.32
N GLU A 175 -5.88 -8.28 -4.97
CA GLU A 175 -6.17 -8.88 -6.28
C GLU A 175 -5.14 -8.47 -7.34
N LEU A 176 -4.79 -7.18 -7.42
CA LEU A 176 -3.83 -6.66 -8.38
C LEU A 176 -2.38 -7.09 -8.11
N LEU A 177 -2.04 -7.32 -6.83
CA LEU A 177 -0.69 -7.64 -6.38
C LEU A 177 -0.42 -9.15 -6.31
N THR A 178 -1.45 -9.98 -6.16
CA THR A 178 -1.28 -11.42 -6.02
C THR A 178 -0.97 -12.05 -7.36
N PRO A 179 0.20 -12.71 -7.53
CA PRO A 179 0.55 -13.41 -8.75
C PRO A 179 -0.42 -14.54 -9.07
N LYS A 180 -0.67 -14.79 -10.35
CA LYS A 180 -1.46 -15.96 -10.77
C LYS A 180 -0.77 -17.24 -10.30
N GLY A 181 -1.57 -18.14 -9.72
CA GLY A 181 -1.07 -19.44 -9.23
C GLY A 181 -0.59 -19.39 -7.76
N THR A 182 -0.68 -18.27 -7.06
CA THR A 182 -0.45 -18.20 -5.62
C THR A 182 -1.46 -19.09 -4.91
N ARG A 183 -0.98 -20.00 -4.05
CA ARG A 183 -1.79 -20.98 -3.30
C ARG A 183 -2.28 -20.45 -1.97
N ALA A 184 -1.45 -19.67 -1.30
CA ALA A 184 -1.77 -19.06 -0.03
C ALA A 184 -2.83 -17.96 -0.21
N LYS A 185 -3.75 -17.83 0.75
CA LYS A 185 -4.62 -16.66 0.83
C LYS A 185 -3.77 -15.44 1.20
N VAL A 186 -3.82 -14.39 0.38
CA VAL A 186 -3.10 -13.14 0.64
C VAL A 186 -4.06 -12.11 1.24
N GLU A 187 -3.62 -11.40 2.26
CA GLU A 187 -4.34 -10.28 2.86
C GLU A 187 -3.37 -9.12 3.11
N ILE A 188 -3.88 -7.88 3.01
CA ILE A 188 -3.12 -6.68 3.39
C ILE A 188 -3.90 -5.97 4.50
N VAL A 189 -3.20 -5.64 5.58
CA VAL A 189 -3.71 -4.86 6.71
C VAL A 189 -2.94 -3.56 6.77
N TYR A 190 -3.66 -2.45 6.78
CA TYR A 190 -3.07 -1.11 6.87
C TYR A 190 -3.26 -0.52 8.26
N GLN A 191 -2.32 0.31 8.68
CA GLN A 191 -2.56 1.24 9.76
C GLN A 191 -3.74 2.16 9.40
N THR A 192 -4.56 2.49 10.37
CA THR A 192 -5.62 3.49 10.19
C THR A 192 -5.05 4.90 10.32
N LEU A 193 -5.70 5.88 9.70
CA LEU A 193 -5.28 7.27 9.83
C LEU A 193 -5.43 7.75 11.28
N ASP A 194 -6.53 7.39 11.94
CA ASP A 194 -6.76 7.73 13.35
C ASP A 194 -5.71 7.10 14.26
N GLY A 195 -5.36 5.82 14.05
CA GLY A 195 -4.31 5.15 14.80
C GLY A 195 -2.92 5.74 14.55
N LEU A 196 -2.67 6.26 13.34
CA LEU A 196 -1.44 7.00 13.04
C LEU A 196 -1.39 8.32 13.83
N HIS A 197 -2.49 9.07 13.87
CA HIS A 197 -2.57 10.32 14.62
C HIS A 197 -2.44 10.10 16.13
N GLU A 198 -3.01 9.02 16.65
CA GLU A 198 -2.85 8.63 18.06
C GLU A 198 -1.40 8.30 18.39
N ALA A 199 -0.74 7.50 17.54
CA ALA A 199 0.65 7.08 17.74
C ALA A 199 1.65 8.22 17.54
N CYS A 200 1.37 9.17 16.64
CA CYS A 200 2.23 10.29 16.25
C CYS A 200 1.54 11.63 16.48
N SER A 201 0.99 11.85 17.66
CA SER A 201 0.13 13.00 17.99
C SER A 201 0.80 14.37 17.83
N SER A 202 2.14 14.45 17.83
CA SER A 202 2.91 15.68 17.60
C SER A 202 3.18 15.99 16.12
N HIS A 203 2.80 15.11 15.19
CA HIS A 203 3.05 15.25 13.77
C HIS A 203 1.75 15.33 12.97
N THR A 204 1.67 16.29 12.04
CA THR A 204 0.48 16.53 11.20
C THR A 204 0.70 16.20 9.73
N GLY A 205 1.81 15.52 9.39
CA GLY A 205 2.24 15.22 8.04
C GLY A 205 1.57 13.97 7.46
N ASP A 206 0.26 14.04 7.18
CA ASP A 206 -0.54 12.90 6.74
C ASP A 206 -1.06 12.99 5.30
N TRP A 207 -0.70 14.03 4.55
CA TRP A 207 -1.26 14.34 3.23
C TRP A 207 -1.08 13.24 2.18
N TYR A 208 -0.09 12.37 2.33
CA TYR A 208 0.08 11.20 1.48
C TYR A 208 -1.11 10.22 1.59
N PHE A 209 -1.79 10.24 2.72
CA PHE A 209 -2.89 9.34 3.07
C PHE A 209 -4.24 10.04 3.02
N SER A 210 -4.33 11.22 3.62
CA SER A 210 -5.56 12.03 3.73
C SER A 210 -5.86 12.87 2.49
N GLY A 211 -4.82 13.28 1.75
CA GLY A 211 -4.91 14.27 0.68
C GLY A 211 -5.13 15.70 1.17
N ASP A 212 -4.96 15.95 2.48
CA ASP A 212 -5.08 17.27 3.10
C ASP A 212 -3.71 17.95 3.11
N TYR A 213 -3.34 18.51 1.98
CA TYR A 213 -2.04 19.15 1.83
C TYR A 213 -1.95 20.43 2.65
N PRO A 214 -0.86 20.63 3.40
CA PRO A 214 -0.65 21.83 4.23
C PRO A 214 -0.36 23.07 3.40
N THR A 215 -0.10 22.91 2.11
CA THR A 215 0.23 24.00 1.20
C THR A 215 -0.63 23.98 -0.07
N PRO A 216 -1.00 25.15 -0.61
CA PRO A 216 -1.70 25.23 -1.90
C PRO A 216 -0.91 24.60 -3.06
N GLY A 217 0.42 24.56 -2.95
CA GLY A 217 1.29 23.92 -3.94
C GLY A 217 1.07 22.41 -4.03
N GLY A 218 0.83 21.75 -2.90
CA GLY A 218 0.50 20.31 -2.85
C GLY A 218 -0.85 20.02 -3.52
N VAL A 219 -1.86 20.84 -3.28
CA VAL A 219 -3.17 20.71 -3.95
C VAL A 219 -3.05 20.87 -5.46
N LYS A 220 -2.26 21.87 -5.93
CA LYS A 220 -1.97 22.04 -7.34
C LYS A 220 -1.29 20.82 -7.93
N LEU A 221 -0.29 20.26 -7.22
CA LEU A 221 0.44 19.07 -7.65
C LEU A 221 -0.49 17.88 -7.89
N VAL A 222 -1.32 17.54 -6.89
CA VAL A 222 -2.16 16.34 -6.98
C VAL A 222 -3.17 16.44 -8.11
N ASN A 223 -3.78 17.62 -8.30
CA ASN A 223 -4.70 17.84 -9.42
C ASN A 223 -3.97 17.73 -10.78
N GLN A 224 -2.77 18.31 -10.89
CA GLN A 224 -1.99 18.21 -12.12
C GLN A 224 -1.56 16.77 -12.41
N ALA A 225 -1.05 16.04 -11.43
CA ALA A 225 -0.67 14.64 -11.59
C ALA A 225 -1.85 13.76 -12.03
N PHE A 226 -3.07 14.09 -11.58
CA PHE A 226 -4.27 13.39 -12.01
C PHE A 226 -4.68 13.78 -13.44
N ILE A 227 -4.62 15.05 -13.80
CA ILE A 227 -4.86 15.52 -15.17
C ILE A 227 -3.90 14.84 -16.15
N ASP A 228 -2.61 14.85 -15.85
CA ASP A 228 -1.56 14.24 -16.69
C ASP A 228 -1.80 12.73 -16.85
N TYR A 229 -2.23 12.05 -15.78
CA TYR A 229 -2.59 10.63 -15.84
C TYR A 229 -3.76 10.38 -16.81
N ILE A 230 -4.84 11.17 -16.73
CA ILE A 230 -6.02 11.00 -17.57
C ILE A 230 -5.69 11.32 -19.02
N GLU A 231 -4.99 12.43 -19.31
CA GLU A 231 -4.61 12.84 -20.65
C GLU A 231 -3.66 11.84 -21.33
N LYS A 232 -2.76 11.24 -20.57
CA LYS A 232 -1.88 10.16 -21.05
C LYS A 232 -2.64 8.91 -21.48
N ILE A 233 -3.70 8.54 -20.76
CA ILE A 233 -4.47 7.30 -21.03
C ILE A 233 -5.47 7.50 -22.16
N TYR A 234 -6.15 8.65 -22.21
CA TYR A 234 -7.23 8.89 -23.16
C TYR A 234 -6.79 9.70 -24.39
N GLN A 235 -5.51 10.09 -24.50
CA GLN A 235 -4.93 10.80 -25.65
C GLN A 235 -5.80 11.98 -26.13
N PHE A 236 -6.21 12.85 -25.17
CA PHE A 236 -6.96 14.06 -25.48
C PHE A 236 -6.09 15.13 -26.12
#